data_818f76fe04e6939574f811f3931d8ac9
#
_entry.id   818f76fe04e6939574f811f3931d8ac9
#
_cell.length_a   1.000
_cell.length_b   1.000
_cell.length_c   1.000
_cell.angle_alpha   90.00
_cell.angle_beta   90.00
_cell.angle_gamma   90.00
#
_symmetry.space_group_name_H-M   'P 1'
#
loop_
_entity.id
_entity.type
_entity.pdbx_description
1 polymer ?
#
loop_
_entity_poly.entity_id
_entity_poly.type
_entity_poly.pdbx_seq_one_letter_code
_entity_poly.pdbx_strand_id
1 'polypeptide(L)'
;MINFLTRRFFILSLLVLMLFGAIGCLNKSDAEAKYSFYILAKDGNEYLLTSNSLTDGSLKPETDGVLLDRKDMDRDVMIKEGYYYHLNRKKGLFTKFKLEEGTLKMIDTLNLKDYSIENFNWLGKDTLLLTALNISGYNETKFALIDTKRMKTIRAGTMEIPKPSGIFTTLSIGLVEKRKNSLLVGYTYHHSTGISNYATSDTLYVSQLSYPDMELIKTEKDTRSTYPGGVNTIQSYNFSDAHQDYYFMSCPGIALGNRPEIPTGIFRIKANTDTLDRDYFFDISGSVIQNHAYGMWNLGNDKVIIRSERKDLFKGLGDHYSTAHFEFYELNLKSKAIKKLALPLDKGTRRECVLVEGNTAYIAVNSTNEGNYIWVYDVQTGALKKGLQLAGDTDFILRMDRL
;
A
#
# COMPACT_ATOMS: atom_id res chain seq x y z
N MET A 1 -35.43 -5.40 -70.28
CA MET A 1 -36.05 -5.63 -68.97
C MET A 1 -35.10 -6.27 -67.96
N ILE A 2 -33.82 -6.51 -68.28
CA ILE A 2 -32.79 -7.16 -67.41
C ILE A 2 -31.92 -6.14 -66.63
N ASN A 3 -31.89 -4.88 -67.04
CA ASN A 3 -31.02 -3.86 -66.43
C ASN A 3 -31.61 -3.15 -65.19
N PHE A 4 -32.86 -3.42 -64.82
CA PHE A 4 -33.47 -2.77 -63.64
C PHE A 4 -33.35 -3.59 -62.34
N LEU A 5 -33.19 -4.91 -62.45
CA LEU A 5 -33.04 -5.80 -61.27
C LEU A 5 -31.60 -5.82 -60.71
N THR A 6 -30.60 -5.69 -61.58
CA THR A 6 -29.20 -5.68 -61.17
C THR A 6 -28.83 -4.40 -60.42
N ARG A 7 -29.43 -3.26 -60.74
CA ARG A 7 -29.18 -2.00 -59.98
C ARG A 7 -29.78 -1.97 -58.57
N ARG A 8 -30.89 -2.66 -58.33
CA ARG A 8 -31.52 -2.76 -57.03
C ARG A 8 -30.76 -3.70 -56.11
N PHE A 9 -30.14 -4.75 -56.61
CA PHE A 9 -29.31 -5.67 -55.82
C PHE A 9 -27.96 -5.02 -55.40
N PHE A 10 -27.38 -4.17 -56.24
CA PHE A 10 -26.14 -3.47 -55.91
C PHE A 10 -26.35 -2.36 -54.86
N ILE A 11 -27.47 -1.68 -54.87
CA ILE A 11 -27.81 -0.66 -53.86
C ILE A 11 -28.17 -1.31 -52.54
N LEU A 12 -28.84 -2.48 -52.54
CA LEU A 12 -29.18 -3.21 -51.32
C LEU A 12 -27.90 -3.81 -50.64
N SER A 13 -26.94 -4.32 -51.43
CA SER A 13 -25.67 -4.84 -50.88
C SER A 13 -24.77 -3.72 -50.37
N LEU A 14 -24.78 -2.52 -50.93
CA LEU A 14 -24.05 -1.36 -50.41
C LEU A 14 -24.65 -0.82 -49.10
N LEU A 15 -26.00 -0.87 -48.96
CA LEU A 15 -26.68 -0.46 -47.72
C LEU A 15 -26.42 -1.47 -46.56
N VAL A 16 -26.32 -2.76 -46.87
CA VAL A 16 -26.00 -3.79 -45.86
C VAL A 16 -24.55 -3.72 -45.45
N LEU A 17 -23.61 -3.38 -46.36
CA LEU A 17 -22.21 -3.15 -46.00
C LEU A 17 -22.00 -1.86 -45.16
N MET A 18 -22.80 -0.81 -45.32
CA MET A 18 -22.75 0.38 -44.48
C MET A 18 -23.37 0.16 -43.09
N LEU A 19 -24.29 -0.79 -42.93
CA LEU A 19 -24.87 -1.16 -41.64
C LEU A 19 -23.92 -2.01 -40.79
N PHE A 20 -22.96 -2.75 -41.36
CA PHE A 20 -21.94 -3.48 -40.64
C PHE A 20 -20.71 -2.63 -40.27
N GLY A 21 -20.51 -1.47 -40.89
CA GLY A 21 -19.44 -0.51 -40.53
C GLY A 21 -19.76 0.38 -39.33
N ALA A 22 -20.99 0.37 -38.80
CA ALA A 22 -21.42 1.22 -37.70
C ALA A 22 -21.52 0.48 -36.34
N ILE A 23 -21.11 -0.79 -36.26
CA ILE A 23 -21.09 -1.58 -35.01
C ILE A 23 -19.65 -1.66 -34.45
N GLY A 24 -18.86 -0.63 -34.64
CA GLY A 24 -17.47 -0.54 -34.18
C GLY A 24 -17.22 0.43 -33.04
N CYS A 25 -18.22 1.13 -32.54
CA CYS A 25 -18.18 1.82 -31.27
C CYS A 25 -19.02 1.03 -30.27
N LEU A 26 -18.51 -0.11 -29.81
CA LEU A 26 -18.93 -0.67 -28.53
C LEU A 26 -18.67 0.40 -27.49
N ASN A 27 -19.74 1.03 -27.02
CA ASN A 27 -19.71 1.82 -25.78
C ASN A 27 -18.91 1.01 -24.76
N LYS A 28 -17.71 1.50 -24.39
CA LYS A 28 -17.07 1.08 -23.14
C LYS A 28 -18.18 1.28 -22.11
N SER A 29 -18.74 0.20 -21.57
CA SER A 29 -19.78 0.29 -20.56
C SER A 29 -19.22 1.19 -19.46
N ASP A 30 -20.00 2.20 -19.04
CA ASP A 30 -19.73 3.08 -17.89
C ASP A 30 -19.76 2.31 -16.56
N ALA A 31 -19.42 1.01 -16.55
CA ALA A 31 -19.22 0.25 -15.34
C ALA A 31 -17.99 0.83 -14.64
N GLU A 32 -18.22 1.41 -13.48
CA GLU A 32 -17.20 1.98 -12.62
C GLU A 32 -16.09 0.94 -12.41
N ALA A 33 -14.83 1.32 -12.70
CA ALA A 33 -13.70 0.40 -12.58
C ALA A 33 -13.54 -0.08 -11.14
N LYS A 34 -13.14 -1.36 -10.97
CA LYS A 34 -13.02 -1.97 -9.65
C LYS A 34 -11.63 -1.82 -9.04
N TYR A 35 -10.61 -1.70 -9.86
CA TYR A 35 -9.21 -1.70 -9.44
C TYR A 35 -8.45 -0.56 -10.07
N SER A 36 -7.46 -0.07 -9.35
CA SER A 36 -6.54 0.98 -9.77
C SER A 36 -5.10 0.52 -9.63
N PHE A 37 -4.25 0.96 -10.55
CA PHE A 37 -2.81 0.71 -10.53
C PHE A 37 -2.05 2.02 -10.68
N TYR A 38 -1.05 2.19 -9.83
CA TYR A 38 -0.06 3.25 -9.98
C TYR A 38 1.21 2.65 -10.61
N ILE A 39 1.53 3.05 -11.80
CA ILE A 39 2.59 2.46 -12.63
C ILE A 39 3.73 3.46 -12.81
N LEU A 40 4.97 3.01 -12.63
CA LEU A 40 6.16 3.68 -13.13
C LEU A 40 6.57 3.02 -14.46
N ALA A 41 6.68 3.82 -15.50
CA ALA A 41 7.15 3.38 -16.80
C ALA A 41 8.69 3.46 -16.90
N LYS A 42 9.27 2.76 -17.88
CA LYS A 42 10.73 2.68 -18.12
C LYS A 42 11.36 4.04 -18.45
N ASP A 43 10.59 4.94 -19.04
CA ASP A 43 11.02 6.32 -19.34
C ASP A 43 10.96 7.25 -18.11
N GLY A 44 10.52 6.72 -16.95
CA GLY A 44 10.36 7.46 -15.70
C GLY A 44 9.03 8.20 -15.57
N ASN A 45 8.13 8.12 -16.52
CA ASN A 45 6.78 8.64 -16.41
C ASN A 45 5.93 7.78 -15.46
N GLU A 46 4.93 8.39 -14.84
CA GLU A 46 4.02 7.72 -13.92
C GLU A 46 2.59 7.78 -14.47
N TYR A 47 1.88 6.67 -14.34
CA TYR A 47 0.55 6.51 -14.90
C TYR A 47 -0.42 5.91 -13.88
N LEU A 48 -1.68 6.34 -13.99
CA LEU A 48 -2.80 5.73 -13.29
C LEU A 48 -3.60 4.89 -14.30
N LEU A 49 -3.74 3.59 -14.03
CA LEU A 49 -4.53 2.67 -14.84
C LEU A 49 -5.70 2.13 -14.02
N THR A 50 -6.74 1.70 -14.70
CA THR A 50 -7.88 1.04 -14.06
C THR A 50 -8.25 -0.25 -14.77
N SER A 51 -8.86 -1.19 -14.01
CA SER A 51 -9.35 -2.46 -14.56
C SER A 51 -10.62 -2.93 -13.85
N ASN A 52 -11.40 -3.76 -14.53
CA ASN A 52 -12.51 -4.51 -13.93
C ASN A 52 -12.14 -5.96 -13.59
N SER A 53 -10.98 -6.44 -14.05
CA SER A 53 -10.48 -7.80 -13.80
C SER A 53 -9.02 -7.79 -13.37
N LEU A 54 -8.65 -8.70 -12.45
CA LEU A 54 -7.27 -9.01 -12.09
C LEU A 54 -6.85 -10.39 -12.56
N THR A 55 -7.79 -11.17 -13.15
CA THR A 55 -7.58 -12.59 -13.45
C THR A 55 -7.11 -12.86 -14.87
N ASP A 56 -7.23 -11.88 -15.76
CA ASP A 56 -6.94 -11.98 -17.18
C ASP A 56 -6.72 -10.61 -17.84
N GLY A 57 -6.32 -10.62 -19.11
CA GLY A 57 -6.14 -9.41 -19.93
C GLY A 57 -4.74 -8.84 -19.88
N SER A 58 -4.57 -7.70 -20.53
CA SER A 58 -3.31 -6.95 -20.58
C SER A 58 -3.60 -5.45 -20.67
N LEU A 59 -2.86 -4.65 -19.91
CA LEU A 59 -2.89 -3.18 -19.92
C LEU A 59 -1.51 -2.63 -20.20
N LYS A 60 -1.45 -1.50 -20.90
CA LYS A 60 -0.22 -0.78 -21.23
C LYS A 60 -0.34 0.65 -20.72
N PRO A 61 0.62 1.17 -19.93
CA PRO A 61 0.52 2.52 -19.37
C PRO A 61 0.40 3.60 -20.46
N GLU A 62 1.13 3.45 -21.55
CA GLU A 62 1.18 4.42 -22.65
C GLU A 62 -0.11 4.54 -23.47
N THR A 63 -0.98 3.52 -23.46
CA THR A 63 -2.24 3.52 -24.22
C THR A 63 -3.50 3.48 -23.36
N ASP A 64 -3.41 2.83 -22.21
CA ASP A 64 -4.57 2.55 -21.33
C ASP A 64 -4.55 3.39 -20.07
N GLY A 65 -3.44 4.11 -19.80
CA GLY A 65 -3.21 4.87 -18.59
C GLY A 65 -3.43 6.37 -18.76
N VAL A 66 -3.61 7.03 -17.62
CA VAL A 66 -3.60 8.49 -17.49
C VAL A 66 -2.24 8.92 -16.98
N LEU A 67 -1.52 9.71 -17.76
CA LEU A 67 -0.23 10.28 -17.37
C LEU A 67 -0.42 11.21 -16.17
N LEU A 68 0.37 11.01 -15.14
CA LEU A 68 0.31 11.78 -13.91
C LEU A 68 1.38 12.88 -13.87
N ASP A 69 1.01 14.06 -13.37
CA ASP A 69 2.01 15.03 -12.90
C ASP A 69 2.34 14.69 -11.43
N ARG A 70 3.61 14.35 -11.15
CA ARG A 70 4.11 14.05 -9.79
C ARG A 70 3.88 15.19 -8.78
N LYS A 71 3.59 16.40 -9.26
CA LYS A 71 3.21 17.53 -8.38
C LYS A 71 1.80 17.38 -7.82
N ASP A 72 0.95 16.65 -8.51
CA ASP A 72 -0.46 16.48 -8.11
C ASP A 72 -0.66 15.18 -7.34
N MET A 73 0.02 14.11 -7.73
CA MET A 73 -0.11 12.80 -7.09
C MET A 73 1.21 12.01 -7.14
N ASP A 74 1.47 11.22 -6.14
CA ASP A 74 2.52 10.21 -6.10
C ASP A 74 1.99 8.89 -5.50
N ARG A 75 2.85 7.90 -5.35
CA ARG A 75 2.47 6.57 -4.84
C ARG A 75 1.99 6.55 -3.39
N ASP A 76 2.16 7.64 -2.63
CA ASP A 76 1.67 7.78 -1.25
C ASP A 76 0.17 8.14 -1.21
N VAL A 77 -0.51 8.02 -2.35
CA VAL A 77 -1.95 8.25 -2.49
C VAL A 77 -2.76 7.28 -1.62
N MET A 78 -3.83 7.79 -1.02
CA MET A 78 -4.83 6.99 -0.30
C MET A 78 -6.07 6.85 -1.17
N ILE A 79 -6.63 5.65 -1.26
CA ILE A 79 -7.76 5.36 -2.15
C ILE A 79 -8.96 4.88 -1.33
N LYS A 80 -10.13 5.43 -1.62
CA LYS A 80 -11.40 5.03 -0.99
C LYS A 80 -12.58 5.35 -1.90
N GLU A 81 -13.42 4.34 -2.17
CA GLU A 81 -14.68 4.50 -2.93
C GLU A 81 -14.53 5.30 -4.23
N GLY A 82 -13.54 4.95 -5.05
CA GLY A 82 -13.27 5.59 -6.35
C GLY A 82 -12.63 6.99 -6.27
N TYR A 83 -12.27 7.45 -5.07
CA TYR A 83 -11.55 8.70 -4.88
C TYR A 83 -10.10 8.46 -4.47
N TYR A 84 -9.25 9.39 -4.89
CA TYR A 84 -7.83 9.42 -4.60
C TYR A 84 -7.54 10.64 -3.72
N TYR A 85 -6.80 10.45 -2.63
CA TYR A 85 -6.46 11.50 -1.68
C TYR A 85 -4.95 11.59 -1.57
N HIS A 86 -4.39 12.78 -1.79
CA HIS A 86 -2.95 12.98 -1.75
C HIS A 86 -2.58 14.31 -1.09
N LEU A 87 -1.49 14.32 -0.31
CA LEU A 87 -0.92 15.53 0.28
C LEU A 87 0.27 16.02 -0.52
N ASN A 88 0.09 17.14 -1.22
CA ASN A 88 1.23 17.87 -1.74
C ASN A 88 1.96 18.59 -0.58
N ARG A 89 3.04 17.98 -0.08
CA ARG A 89 3.77 18.50 1.09
C ARG A 89 4.31 19.92 0.90
N LYS A 90 4.75 20.28 -0.33
CA LYS A 90 5.30 21.61 -0.64
C LYS A 90 4.24 22.68 -0.55
N LYS A 91 3.04 22.43 -1.02
CA LYS A 91 1.91 23.36 -1.00
C LYS A 91 1.11 23.27 0.32
N GLY A 92 1.26 22.18 1.08
CA GLY A 92 0.42 21.89 2.24
C GLY A 92 -1.05 21.65 1.86
N LEU A 93 -1.30 21.15 0.66
CA LEU A 93 -2.66 20.90 0.15
C LEU A 93 -2.94 19.42 0.12
N PHE A 94 -3.92 18.99 0.92
CA PHE A 94 -4.51 17.67 0.88
C PHE A 94 -5.68 17.70 -0.09
N THR A 95 -5.57 16.97 -1.19
CA THR A 95 -6.48 17.08 -2.34
C THR A 95 -7.22 15.76 -2.54
N LYS A 96 -8.52 15.86 -2.82
CA LYS A 96 -9.39 14.77 -3.27
C LYS A 96 -9.50 14.82 -4.78
N PHE A 97 -9.19 13.71 -5.44
CA PHE A 97 -9.31 13.57 -6.89
C PHE A 97 -10.29 12.44 -7.24
N LYS A 98 -10.77 12.47 -8.47
CA LYS A 98 -11.51 11.38 -9.10
C LYS A 98 -11.02 11.19 -10.53
N LEU A 99 -10.94 9.94 -10.97
CA LEU A 99 -10.66 9.62 -12.36
C LEU A 99 -11.99 9.59 -13.13
N GLU A 100 -12.18 10.49 -14.07
CA GLU A 100 -13.39 10.60 -14.89
C GLU A 100 -12.99 10.81 -16.36
N GLU A 101 -13.55 10.00 -17.26
CA GLU A 101 -13.32 10.10 -18.70
C GLU A 101 -11.82 10.15 -19.09
N GLY A 102 -11.01 9.32 -18.44
CA GLY A 102 -9.57 9.27 -18.70
C GLY A 102 -8.78 10.50 -18.20
N THR A 103 -9.36 11.29 -17.32
CA THR A 103 -8.72 12.48 -16.75
C THR A 103 -8.80 12.47 -15.23
N LEU A 104 -7.69 12.77 -14.57
CA LEU A 104 -7.66 12.94 -13.12
C LEU A 104 -8.16 14.34 -12.76
N LYS A 105 -9.39 14.42 -12.24
CA LYS A 105 -10.04 15.68 -11.87
C LYS A 105 -9.84 15.96 -10.38
N MET A 106 -9.42 17.17 -10.05
CA MET A 106 -9.45 17.68 -8.68
C MET A 106 -10.89 17.98 -8.27
N ILE A 107 -11.35 17.37 -7.20
CA ILE A 107 -12.71 17.55 -6.67
C ILE A 107 -12.75 18.64 -5.60
N ASP A 108 -11.82 18.55 -4.63
CA ASP A 108 -11.79 19.50 -3.50
C ASP A 108 -10.41 19.46 -2.82
N THR A 109 -10.12 20.48 -1.99
CA THR A 109 -8.84 20.59 -1.28
C THR A 109 -9.03 21.02 0.17
N LEU A 110 -8.08 20.60 1.01
CA LEU A 110 -7.98 20.98 2.42
C LEU A 110 -6.53 21.42 2.71
N ASN A 111 -6.35 22.49 3.48
CA ASN A 111 -5.04 22.96 3.89
C ASN A 111 -4.53 22.18 5.11
N LEU A 112 -3.40 21.48 4.93
CA LEU A 112 -2.66 20.72 5.95
C LEU A 112 -1.18 21.10 5.89
N LYS A 113 -0.86 22.31 6.33
CA LYS A 113 0.53 22.76 6.42
C LYS A 113 1.29 22.07 7.54
N ASP A 114 2.57 21.80 7.32
CA ASP A 114 3.47 21.17 8.29
C ASP A 114 3.04 19.75 8.70
N TYR A 115 2.58 18.97 7.72
CA TYR A 115 2.27 17.55 7.86
C TYR A 115 3.15 16.70 6.93
N SER A 116 3.90 15.76 7.50
CA SER A 116 4.50 14.63 6.80
C SER A 116 3.71 13.39 7.19
N ILE A 117 2.78 12.94 6.33
CA ILE A 117 1.90 11.83 6.65
C ILE A 117 2.72 10.54 6.76
N GLU A 118 2.56 9.83 7.88
CA GLU A 118 3.15 8.52 8.15
C GLU A 118 2.09 7.41 8.02
N ASN A 119 0.89 7.67 8.54
CA ASN A 119 -0.19 6.70 8.57
C ASN A 119 -1.55 7.34 8.28
N PHE A 120 -2.47 6.55 7.74
CA PHE A 120 -3.87 6.90 7.58
C PHE A 120 -4.78 5.76 8.03
N ASN A 121 -5.94 6.11 8.59
CA ASN A 121 -6.92 5.14 9.06
C ASN A 121 -8.33 5.63 8.73
N TRP A 122 -9.08 4.81 8.02
CA TRP A 122 -10.50 5.06 7.80
C TRP A 122 -11.28 4.64 9.04
N LEU A 123 -11.80 5.61 9.81
CA LEU A 123 -12.58 5.36 11.01
C LEU A 123 -14.08 5.18 10.73
N GLY A 124 -14.47 5.39 9.50
CA GLY A 124 -15.83 5.26 8.99
C GLY A 124 -15.86 5.48 7.49
N LYS A 125 -17.08 5.59 6.93
CA LYS A 125 -17.25 5.79 5.48
C LYS A 125 -16.56 7.07 5.01
N ASP A 126 -16.82 8.18 5.68
CA ASP A 126 -16.36 9.51 5.29
C ASP A 126 -15.40 10.13 6.31
N THR A 127 -14.87 9.34 7.24
CA THR A 127 -13.98 9.85 8.31
C THR A 127 -12.59 9.25 8.18
N LEU A 128 -11.62 10.11 7.91
CA LEU A 128 -10.21 9.77 7.76
C LEU A 128 -9.40 10.36 8.92
N LEU A 129 -8.64 9.52 9.61
CA LEU A 129 -7.59 9.94 10.53
C LEU A 129 -6.25 9.90 9.79
N LEU A 130 -5.60 11.04 9.68
CA LEU A 130 -4.21 11.15 9.27
C LEU A 130 -3.33 11.28 10.51
N THR A 131 -2.25 10.50 10.56
CA THR A 131 -1.17 10.65 11.53
C THR A 131 0.10 11.04 10.80
N ALA A 132 0.75 12.07 11.28
CA ALA A 132 1.87 12.71 10.60
C ALA A 132 2.95 13.17 11.60
N LEU A 133 4.09 13.53 11.06
CA LEU A 133 5.13 14.26 11.77
C LEU A 133 5.14 15.73 11.32
N ASN A 134 5.64 16.61 12.19
CA ASN A 134 5.98 17.97 11.80
C ASN A 134 7.14 17.95 10.77
N ILE A 135 7.07 18.78 9.73
CA ILE A 135 8.11 18.85 8.68
C ILE A 135 9.39 19.51 9.23
N SER A 136 9.25 20.43 10.18
CA SER A 136 10.36 21.23 10.70
C SER A 136 11.42 20.46 11.51
N GLY A 137 11.09 19.24 11.97
CA GLY A 137 12.04 18.47 12.80
C GLY A 137 11.77 16.98 12.87
N TYR A 138 10.64 16.51 12.39
CA TYR A 138 10.22 15.09 12.47
C TYR A 138 10.30 14.53 13.91
N ASN A 139 9.99 15.36 14.88
CA ASN A 139 10.11 15.06 16.31
C ASN A 139 8.82 15.30 17.11
N GLU A 140 7.76 15.67 16.43
CA GLU A 140 6.44 15.90 17.03
C GLU A 140 5.37 15.20 16.19
N THR A 141 4.51 14.45 16.85
CA THR A 141 3.42 13.72 16.20
C THR A 141 2.19 14.59 16.09
N LYS A 142 1.66 14.69 14.87
CA LYS A 142 0.45 15.46 14.54
C LYS A 142 -0.65 14.53 14.07
N PHE A 143 -1.90 14.96 14.23
CA PHE A 143 -3.04 14.29 13.64
C PHE A 143 -4.00 15.28 12.98
N ALA A 144 -4.74 14.77 12.01
CA ALA A 144 -5.91 15.44 11.44
C ALA A 144 -7.04 14.42 11.25
N LEU A 145 -8.17 14.70 11.87
CA LEU A 145 -9.44 13.98 11.64
C LEU A 145 -10.24 14.76 10.61
N ILE A 146 -10.54 14.11 9.49
CA ILE A 146 -11.08 14.76 8.29
C ILE A 146 -12.43 14.15 7.92
N ASP A 147 -13.43 15.01 7.66
CA ASP A 147 -14.65 14.67 6.91
C ASP A 147 -14.31 14.73 5.43
N THR A 148 -14.10 13.57 4.80
CA THR A 148 -13.70 13.46 3.39
C THR A 148 -14.83 13.70 2.41
N LYS A 149 -16.09 13.68 2.87
CA LYS A 149 -17.24 14.06 2.06
C LYS A 149 -17.30 15.57 1.85
N ARG A 150 -17.00 16.34 2.92
CA ARG A 150 -17.02 17.82 2.90
C ARG A 150 -15.64 18.45 2.72
N MET A 151 -14.58 17.64 2.69
CA MET A 151 -13.18 18.05 2.70
C MET A 151 -12.90 19.11 3.78
N LYS A 152 -13.25 18.77 5.04
CA LYS A 152 -13.08 19.66 6.19
C LYS A 152 -12.41 18.94 7.35
N THR A 153 -11.54 19.66 8.05
CA THR A 153 -10.99 19.19 9.31
C THR A 153 -12.08 19.19 10.37
N ILE A 154 -12.33 18.02 10.96
CA ILE A 154 -13.19 17.86 12.13
C ILE A 154 -12.42 18.31 13.39
N ARG A 155 -11.18 17.78 13.51
CA ARG A 155 -10.24 18.09 14.60
C ARG A 155 -8.81 17.91 14.11
N ALA A 156 -7.87 18.71 14.58
CA ALA A 156 -6.44 18.54 14.33
C ALA A 156 -5.65 19.04 15.53
N GLY A 157 -4.42 18.53 15.67
CA GLY A 157 -3.53 18.89 16.77
C GLY A 157 -2.32 18.00 16.84
N THR A 158 -1.69 17.98 18.02
CA THR A 158 -0.60 17.08 18.38
C THR A 158 -1.12 15.86 19.14
N MET A 159 -0.44 14.74 18.99
CA MET A 159 -0.65 13.54 19.81
C MET A 159 0.40 13.54 20.92
N GLU A 160 0.02 13.17 22.13
CA GLU A 160 0.95 13.11 23.27
C GLU A 160 1.86 11.87 23.18
N ILE A 161 2.67 11.79 22.13
CA ILE A 161 3.73 10.80 22.01
C ILE A 161 5.01 11.38 22.63
N PRO A 162 5.72 10.62 23.52
CA PRO A 162 6.97 11.08 24.08
C PRO A 162 7.97 11.50 23.01
N LYS A 163 8.52 12.70 23.16
CA LYS A 163 9.50 13.24 22.19
C LYS A 163 10.82 12.45 22.25
N PRO A 164 11.58 12.40 21.13
CA PRO A 164 12.92 11.85 21.13
C PRO A 164 13.81 12.53 22.21
N SER A 165 14.72 11.76 22.78
CA SER A 165 15.65 12.25 23.82
C SER A 165 17.03 11.61 23.70
N GLY A 166 18.02 12.16 24.40
CA GLY A 166 19.41 11.70 24.33
C GLY A 166 20.01 11.95 22.95
N ILE A 167 20.48 10.90 22.30
CA ILE A 167 21.06 10.96 20.95
C ILE A 167 19.99 10.96 19.85
N PHE A 168 18.76 10.61 20.16
CA PHE A 168 17.68 10.54 19.18
C PHE A 168 17.06 11.92 18.96
N THR A 169 16.86 12.29 17.69
CA THR A 169 16.40 13.62 17.28
C THR A 169 15.07 13.58 16.53
N THR A 170 14.72 12.44 15.96
CA THR A 170 13.51 12.25 15.16
C THR A 170 12.78 10.97 15.57
N LEU A 171 11.56 10.81 15.09
CA LEU A 171 10.79 9.57 15.27
C LEU A 171 10.09 9.17 13.98
N SER A 172 9.64 7.92 13.89
CA SER A 172 8.74 7.44 12.84
C SER A 172 7.56 6.70 13.46
N ILE A 173 6.37 6.89 12.90
CA ILE A 173 5.16 6.22 13.31
C ILE A 173 4.86 5.11 12.32
N GLY A 174 4.91 3.88 12.78
CA GLY A 174 4.74 2.73 11.91
C GLY A 174 3.36 2.08 11.96
N LEU A 175 2.59 2.32 13.01
CA LEU A 175 1.21 1.83 13.10
C LEU A 175 0.32 2.78 13.91
N VAL A 176 -0.96 2.79 13.55
CA VAL A 176 -2.03 3.41 14.34
C VAL A 176 -3.24 2.48 14.28
N GLU A 177 -3.78 2.11 15.43
CA GLU A 177 -4.97 1.27 15.53
C GLU A 177 -6.01 1.91 16.45
N LYS A 178 -7.22 2.11 15.94
CA LYS A 178 -8.35 2.63 16.72
C LYS A 178 -8.99 1.51 17.55
N ARG A 179 -8.95 1.66 18.86
CA ARG A 179 -9.73 0.87 19.79
C ARG A 179 -11.01 1.64 20.19
N LYS A 180 -11.83 1.09 21.08
CA LYS A 180 -13.12 1.74 21.45
C LYS A 180 -12.96 3.22 21.77
N ASN A 181 -12.24 3.55 22.83
CA ASN A 181 -12.04 4.92 23.33
C ASN A 181 -10.56 5.30 23.36
N SER A 182 -9.71 4.59 22.62
CA SER A 182 -8.27 4.85 22.57
C SER A 182 -7.69 4.60 21.18
N LEU A 183 -6.48 5.09 20.98
CA LEU A 183 -5.62 4.75 19.86
C LEU A 183 -4.39 4.05 20.40
N LEU A 184 -3.95 3.00 19.71
CA LEU A 184 -2.62 2.42 19.86
C LEU A 184 -1.74 3.00 18.77
N VAL A 185 -0.59 3.57 19.15
CA VAL A 185 0.36 4.20 18.24
C VAL A 185 1.72 3.55 18.43
N GLY A 186 2.19 2.86 17.40
CA GLY A 186 3.52 2.24 17.41
C GLY A 186 4.54 3.14 16.72
N TYR A 187 5.70 3.31 17.34
CA TYR A 187 6.74 4.21 16.87
C TYR A 187 8.13 3.77 17.31
N THR A 188 9.15 4.39 16.72
CA THR A 188 10.54 4.27 17.14
C THR A 188 11.26 5.60 16.97
N TYR A 189 12.46 5.72 17.60
CA TYR A 189 13.29 6.92 17.52
C TYR A 189 14.48 6.70 16.59
N HIS A 190 14.90 7.79 15.94
CA HIS A 190 16.06 7.81 15.08
C HIS A 190 17.04 8.90 15.49
N HIS A 191 18.32 8.59 15.33
CA HIS A 191 19.41 9.55 15.29
C HIS A 191 19.80 9.76 13.83
N SER A 192 19.51 10.94 13.29
CA SER A 192 19.84 11.28 11.90
C SER A 192 21.08 12.16 11.87
N THR A 193 22.09 11.75 11.10
CA THR A 193 23.32 12.52 10.84
C THR A 193 23.41 13.05 9.41
N GLY A 194 22.34 12.86 8.62
CA GLY A 194 22.25 13.29 7.23
C GLY A 194 21.22 12.50 6.42
N ILE A 195 21.06 12.85 5.16
CA ILE A 195 20.18 12.14 4.23
C ILE A 195 20.71 10.70 4.07
N SER A 196 19.83 9.72 4.30
CA SER A 196 20.13 8.28 4.24
C SER A 196 21.16 7.78 5.27
N ASN A 197 21.63 8.63 6.17
CA ASN A 197 22.51 8.23 7.27
C ASN A 197 21.81 8.45 8.62
N TYR A 198 21.16 7.39 9.10
CA TYR A 198 20.47 7.41 10.39
C TYR A 198 20.63 6.07 11.10
N ALA A 199 20.60 6.12 12.43
CA ALA A 199 20.57 4.97 13.31
C ALA A 199 19.23 4.94 14.04
N THR A 200 18.56 3.80 14.00
CA THR A 200 17.29 3.58 14.70
C THR A 200 17.56 3.04 16.11
N SER A 201 16.73 3.41 17.08
CA SER A 201 16.69 2.78 18.39
C SER A 201 16.52 1.26 18.26
N ASP A 202 17.09 0.52 19.19
CA ASP A 202 16.91 -0.95 19.32
C ASP A 202 15.53 -1.34 19.90
N THR A 203 14.69 -0.37 20.18
CA THR A 203 13.45 -0.53 20.91
C THR A 203 12.27 -0.05 20.07
N LEU A 204 11.23 -0.86 19.99
CA LEU A 204 9.92 -0.43 19.54
C LEU A 204 9.08 0.06 20.72
N TYR A 205 8.22 1.03 20.46
CA TYR A 205 7.32 1.61 21.45
C TYR A 205 5.87 1.51 20.95
N VAL A 206 4.94 1.27 21.87
CA VAL A 206 3.51 1.36 21.63
C VAL A 206 2.89 2.22 22.71
N SER A 207 2.39 3.39 22.35
CA SER A 207 1.63 4.27 23.24
C SER A 207 0.14 4.05 23.03
N GLN A 208 -0.60 3.99 24.16
CA GLN A 208 -2.04 4.08 24.18
C GLN A 208 -2.44 5.52 24.49
N LEU A 209 -3.22 6.12 23.60
CA LEU A 209 -3.75 7.48 23.78
C LEU A 209 -5.26 7.44 23.97
N SER A 210 -5.82 8.40 24.69
CA SER A 210 -7.26 8.62 24.70
C SER A 210 -7.76 9.02 23.30
N TYR A 211 -8.99 8.70 22.97
CA TYR A 211 -9.64 9.15 21.73
C TYR A 211 -11.01 9.77 22.08
N PRO A 212 -11.30 10.96 21.58
CA PRO A 212 -10.58 11.72 20.54
C PRO A 212 -9.53 12.72 21.05
N ASP A 213 -9.17 12.74 22.35
CA ASP A 213 -8.36 13.82 22.94
C ASP A 213 -6.86 13.69 22.66
N MET A 214 -6.40 12.49 22.31
CA MET A 214 -5.00 12.18 21.95
C MET A 214 -4.01 12.37 23.11
N GLU A 215 -4.50 12.25 24.36
CA GLU A 215 -3.71 12.32 25.58
C GLU A 215 -3.08 10.97 25.90
N LEU A 216 -1.86 10.99 26.39
CA LEU A 216 -1.11 9.78 26.72
C LEU A 216 -1.70 9.06 27.94
N ILE A 217 -2.07 7.79 27.79
CA ILE A 217 -2.50 6.91 28.87
C ILE A 217 -1.32 6.09 29.41
N LYS A 218 -0.61 5.41 28.52
CA LYS A 218 0.57 4.59 28.84
C LYS A 218 1.45 4.38 27.62
N THR A 219 2.71 4.02 27.86
CA THR A 219 3.64 3.57 26.84
C THR A 219 4.24 2.21 27.23
N GLU A 220 4.20 1.28 26.31
CA GLU A 220 4.90 0.01 26.39
C GLU A 220 6.09 0.00 25.44
N LYS A 221 7.09 -0.82 25.75
CA LYS A 221 8.30 -0.98 24.93
C LYS A 221 8.67 -2.45 24.80
N ASP A 222 9.33 -2.78 23.69
CA ASP A 222 9.84 -4.12 23.42
C ASP A 222 11.17 -4.04 22.68
N THR A 223 12.13 -4.86 23.09
CA THR A 223 13.49 -4.89 22.54
C THR A 223 13.77 -6.11 21.68
N ARG A 224 12.76 -6.98 21.47
CA ARG A 224 12.88 -8.13 20.55
C ARG A 224 13.02 -7.69 19.09
N SER A 225 12.57 -6.47 18.79
CA SER A 225 12.76 -5.83 17.48
C SER A 225 12.57 -4.31 17.60
N THR A 226 12.69 -3.61 16.46
CA THR A 226 12.48 -2.16 16.36
C THR A 226 11.65 -1.81 15.13
N TYR A 227 11.25 -0.54 14.97
CA TYR A 227 10.46 -0.01 13.87
C TYR A 227 9.13 -0.77 13.66
N PRO A 228 8.16 -0.59 14.58
CA PRO A 228 6.89 -1.31 14.54
C PRO A 228 6.04 -0.85 13.36
N GLY A 229 5.70 -1.76 12.46
CA GLY A 229 4.96 -1.45 11.24
C GLY A 229 5.80 -0.71 10.20
N GLY A 230 5.18 0.15 9.45
CA GLY A 230 5.80 0.96 8.41
C GLY A 230 4.86 2.07 7.96
N VAL A 231 5.28 2.89 7.01
CA VAL A 231 4.45 3.95 6.43
C VAL A 231 3.30 3.32 5.64
N ASN A 232 2.10 3.30 6.21
CA ASN A 232 0.96 2.58 5.61
C ASN A 232 0.34 3.28 4.40
N THR A 233 0.72 4.51 4.10
CA THR A 233 0.40 5.15 2.81
C THR A 233 1.08 4.43 1.64
N ILE A 234 2.12 3.65 1.90
CA ILE A 234 2.89 2.95 0.88
C ILE A 234 2.55 1.46 0.84
N GLN A 235 2.37 0.81 2.02
CA GLN A 235 2.25 -0.65 2.12
C GLN A 235 1.61 -1.08 3.43
N SER A 236 0.88 -2.19 3.43
CA SER A 236 0.29 -2.79 4.61
C SER A 236 1.33 -3.52 5.46
N TYR A 237 1.27 -3.33 6.80
CA TYR A 237 2.15 -3.96 7.79
C TYR A 237 1.40 -4.53 9.00
N ASN A 238 0.10 -4.31 9.09
CA ASN A 238 -0.70 -4.62 10.27
C ASN A 238 -2.15 -4.88 9.89
N PHE A 239 -2.86 -5.55 10.78
CA PHE A 239 -4.30 -5.80 10.66
C PHE A 239 -4.87 -6.29 12.00
N SER A 240 -6.19 -6.15 12.19
CA SER A 240 -6.95 -6.86 13.22
C SER A 240 -7.58 -8.11 12.62
N ASP A 241 -7.47 -9.26 13.32
CA ASP A 241 -8.09 -10.51 12.91
C ASP A 241 -9.58 -10.57 13.27
N ALA A 242 -10.23 -11.71 12.98
CA ALA A 242 -11.64 -11.91 13.30
C ALA A 242 -11.94 -11.91 14.80
N HIS A 243 -10.96 -12.16 15.66
CA HIS A 243 -11.04 -12.10 17.12
C HIS A 243 -10.68 -10.72 17.68
N GLN A 244 -10.38 -9.76 16.81
CA GLN A 244 -9.91 -8.41 17.14
C GLN A 244 -8.53 -8.38 17.81
N ASP A 245 -7.77 -9.47 17.72
CA ASP A 245 -6.34 -9.44 18.01
C ASP A 245 -5.62 -8.63 16.91
N TYR A 246 -4.77 -7.71 17.31
CA TYR A 246 -4.05 -6.84 16.39
C TYR A 246 -2.64 -7.34 16.17
N TYR A 247 -2.33 -7.65 14.92
CA TYR A 247 -1.01 -8.11 14.51
C TYR A 247 -0.29 -7.01 13.74
N PHE A 248 1.00 -6.85 14.00
CA PHE A 248 1.86 -5.96 13.24
C PHE A 248 3.26 -6.54 13.06
N MET A 249 3.88 -6.22 11.94
CA MET A 249 5.24 -6.61 11.62
C MET A 249 6.20 -5.49 11.99
N SER A 250 7.37 -5.81 12.56
CA SER A 250 8.48 -4.88 12.72
C SER A 250 9.35 -4.88 11.47
N CYS A 251 9.96 -3.74 11.16
CA CYS A 251 10.75 -3.54 9.95
C CYS A 251 12.14 -2.94 10.25
N PRO A 252 13.02 -3.67 10.94
CA PRO A 252 14.37 -3.18 11.28
C PRO A 252 15.32 -3.13 10.10
N GLY A 253 15.01 -3.81 8.99
CA GLY A 253 15.88 -3.95 7.84
C GLY A 253 16.22 -2.64 7.12
N ILE A 254 17.03 -2.74 6.08
CA ILE A 254 17.47 -1.63 5.24
C ILE A 254 16.26 -0.88 4.63
N ALA A 255 16.41 0.42 4.39
CA ALA A 255 15.35 1.32 3.87
C ALA A 255 14.19 1.63 4.85
N LEU A 256 14.16 1.06 6.05
CA LEU A 256 13.22 1.39 7.12
C LEU A 256 13.97 1.59 8.45
N GLY A 257 14.16 0.53 9.26
CA GLY A 257 14.84 0.64 10.55
C GLY A 257 16.34 0.84 10.46
N ASN A 258 16.97 0.42 9.37
CA ASN A 258 18.42 0.44 9.17
C ASN A 258 19.22 -0.19 10.34
N ARG A 259 18.67 -1.28 10.90
CA ARG A 259 19.23 -2.11 11.98
C ARG A 259 19.16 -3.58 11.57
N PRO A 260 19.92 -3.98 10.52
CA PRO A 260 19.81 -5.33 9.92
C PRO A 260 20.27 -6.46 10.86
N GLU A 261 20.88 -6.14 11.98
CA GLU A 261 21.25 -7.10 13.03
C GLU A 261 20.08 -7.44 13.98
N ILE A 262 19.02 -6.64 13.98
CA ILE A 262 17.81 -6.87 14.78
C ILE A 262 16.80 -7.66 13.93
N PRO A 263 16.15 -8.72 14.44
CA PRO A 263 15.25 -9.53 13.64
C PRO A 263 13.95 -8.79 13.25
N THR A 264 13.47 -9.01 12.05
CA THR A 264 12.07 -8.78 11.68
C THR A 264 11.20 -9.82 12.37
N GLY A 265 10.12 -9.39 13.00
CA GLY A 265 9.16 -10.28 13.62
C GLY A 265 7.73 -9.76 13.56
N ILE A 266 6.78 -10.64 13.81
CA ILE A 266 5.37 -10.31 13.95
C ILE A 266 5.00 -10.32 15.43
N PHE A 267 4.41 -9.22 15.87
CA PHE A 267 3.91 -8.99 17.22
C PHE A 267 2.40 -9.08 17.26
N ARG A 268 1.85 -9.27 18.45
CA ARG A 268 0.41 -9.27 18.71
C ARG A 268 0.05 -8.36 19.87
N ILE A 269 -1.07 -7.67 19.75
CA ILE A 269 -1.77 -7.01 20.85
C ILE A 269 -3.14 -7.68 20.97
N LYS A 270 -3.42 -8.30 22.13
CA LYS A 270 -4.68 -9.02 22.36
C LYS A 270 -5.85 -8.05 22.43
N ALA A 271 -7.00 -8.46 21.90
CA ALA A 271 -8.23 -7.67 21.80
C ALA A 271 -8.68 -7.06 23.13
N ASN A 272 -8.49 -7.78 24.24
CA ASN A 272 -9.07 -7.42 25.55
C ASN A 272 -8.11 -6.64 26.46
N THR A 273 -6.85 -6.47 26.09
CA THR A 273 -5.84 -5.92 26.99
C THR A 273 -5.25 -4.60 26.54
N ASP A 274 -5.31 -4.30 25.23
CA ASP A 274 -4.60 -3.17 24.61
C ASP A 274 -3.13 -3.10 25.05
N THR A 275 -2.47 -4.29 25.22
CA THR A 275 -1.08 -4.46 25.63
C THR A 275 -0.34 -5.40 24.70
N LEU A 276 0.96 -5.20 24.58
CA LEU A 276 1.84 -6.11 23.85
C LEU A 276 1.78 -7.51 24.49
N ASP A 277 1.49 -8.52 23.68
CA ASP A 277 1.51 -9.91 24.10
C ASP A 277 2.97 -10.39 24.22
N ARG A 278 3.45 -10.51 25.48
CA ARG A 278 4.84 -10.90 25.77
C ARG A 278 5.14 -12.35 25.38
N ASP A 279 4.12 -13.19 25.32
CA ASP A 279 4.23 -14.61 24.97
C ASP A 279 4.21 -14.85 23.45
N TYR A 280 3.84 -13.82 22.66
CA TYR A 280 3.79 -13.92 21.21
C TYR A 280 4.89 -13.10 20.54
N PHE A 281 5.69 -13.77 19.75
CA PHE A 281 6.64 -13.22 18.80
C PHE A 281 6.91 -14.24 17.73
N PHE A 282 6.65 -13.90 16.46
CA PHE A 282 7.01 -14.75 15.34
C PHE A 282 8.27 -14.18 14.69
N ASP A 283 9.42 -14.72 15.06
CA ASP A 283 10.73 -14.32 14.53
C ASP A 283 10.86 -14.77 13.06
N ILE A 284 10.72 -13.83 12.13
CA ILE A 284 10.82 -14.06 10.69
C ILE A 284 12.28 -14.24 10.29
N SER A 285 13.16 -13.34 10.76
CA SER A 285 14.59 -13.38 10.40
C SER A 285 15.31 -14.58 11.00
N GLY A 286 14.90 -15.05 12.17
CA GLY A 286 15.43 -16.26 12.80
C GLY A 286 14.83 -17.57 12.29
N SER A 287 13.77 -17.48 11.44
CA SER A 287 13.13 -18.65 10.84
C SER A 287 13.91 -19.22 9.64
N VAL A 288 13.33 -20.17 8.92
CA VAL A 288 13.87 -20.71 7.67
C VAL A 288 14.02 -19.65 6.56
N ILE A 289 13.39 -18.47 6.70
CA ILE A 289 13.50 -17.35 5.77
C ILE A 289 14.88 -16.69 5.87
N GLN A 290 15.42 -16.50 7.07
CA GLN A 290 16.75 -15.92 7.37
C GLN A 290 17.01 -14.54 6.75
N ASN A 291 15.96 -13.79 6.44
CA ASN A 291 15.99 -12.48 5.83
C ASN A 291 14.95 -11.55 6.45
N HIS A 292 15.08 -10.24 6.20
CA HIS A 292 14.05 -9.29 6.59
C HIS A 292 12.84 -9.36 5.67
N ALA A 293 11.68 -8.88 6.16
CA ALA A 293 10.46 -8.81 5.40
C ALA A 293 9.88 -7.38 5.40
N TYR A 294 9.12 -7.09 4.35
CA TYR A 294 8.52 -5.79 4.06
C TYR A 294 7.10 -6.00 3.53
N GLY A 295 6.12 -5.70 4.38
CA GLY A 295 4.70 -5.88 4.08
C GLY A 295 4.11 -7.18 4.61
N MET A 296 2.87 -7.05 5.10
CA MET A 296 2.10 -8.15 5.64
C MET A 296 0.62 -7.96 5.29
N TRP A 297 0.02 -8.97 4.66
CA TRP A 297 -1.36 -8.94 4.18
C TRP A 297 -2.14 -10.10 4.74
N ASN A 298 -3.30 -9.82 5.36
CA ASN A 298 -4.14 -10.80 5.99
C ASN A 298 -4.92 -11.63 4.95
N LEU A 299 -4.78 -12.95 5.01
CA LEU A 299 -5.53 -13.91 4.18
C LEU A 299 -6.76 -14.49 4.90
N GLY A 300 -6.97 -14.14 6.19
CA GLY A 300 -7.93 -14.82 7.06
C GLY A 300 -7.41 -16.15 7.60
N ASN A 301 -8.15 -16.74 8.53
CA ASN A 301 -7.84 -18.06 9.13
C ASN A 301 -6.41 -18.20 9.64
N ASP A 302 -5.93 -17.21 10.37
CA ASP A 302 -4.57 -17.12 10.92
C ASP A 302 -3.45 -17.10 9.86
N LYS A 303 -3.77 -16.85 8.59
CA LYS A 303 -2.80 -16.82 7.51
C LYS A 303 -2.50 -15.39 7.05
N VAL A 304 -1.26 -15.16 6.67
CA VAL A 304 -0.80 -13.91 6.05
C VAL A 304 0.14 -14.21 4.89
N ILE A 305 0.19 -13.30 3.92
CA ILE A 305 1.32 -13.20 2.98
C ILE A 305 2.30 -12.17 3.54
N ILE A 306 3.59 -12.48 3.45
CA ILE A 306 4.67 -11.51 3.62
C ILE A 306 5.55 -11.49 2.37
N ARG A 307 6.25 -10.36 2.18
CA ARG A 307 7.25 -10.17 1.14
C ARG A 307 8.61 -10.02 1.79
N SER A 308 9.53 -10.96 1.54
CA SER A 308 10.85 -11.03 2.17
C SER A 308 11.96 -10.78 1.17
N GLU A 309 12.99 -10.04 1.57
CA GLU A 309 14.19 -9.84 0.77
C GLU A 309 15.07 -11.11 0.73
N ARG A 310 15.96 -11.15 -0.25
CA ARG A 310 17.09 -12.07 -0.38
C ARG A 310 18.36 -11.25 -0.28
N LYS A 311 18.94 -11.17 0.92
CA LYS A 311 20.14 -10.36 1.22
C LYS A 311 21.38 -10.75 0.40
N ASP A 312 21.42 -11.96 -0.13
CA ASP A 312 22.46 -12.46 -0.99
C ASP A 312 22.37 -11.94 -2.44
N LEU A 313 21.27 -11.31 -2.84
CA LEU A 313 21.03 -10.85 -4.21
C LEU A 313 21.18 -9.32 -4.38
N PHE A 314 21.48 -8.56 -3.34
CA PHE A 314 21.71 -7.12 -3.41
C PHE A 314 22.86 -6.70 -2.49
N LYS A 315 23.49 -5.56 -2.78
CA LYS A 315 24.69 -5.09 -2.04
C LYS A 315 24.40 -3.95 -1.07
N GLY A 316 23.32 -3.23 -1.24
CA GLY A 316 22.97 -2.09 -0.41
C GLY A 316 21.72 -1.39 -0.87
N LEU A 317 21.46 -0.19 -0.30
CA LEU A 317 20.20 0.51 -0.47
C LEU A 317 19.88 0.82 -1.94
N GLY A 318 20.87 1.17 -2.76
CA GLY A 318 20.67 1.44 -4.19
C GLY A 318 20.14 0.23 -4.94
N ASP A 319 20.76 -0.93 -4.74
CA ASP A 319 20.34 -2.19 -5.36
C ASP A 319 18.98 -2.63 -4.83
N HIS A 320 18.71 -2.39 -3.54
CA HIS A 320 17.47 -2.77 -2.89
C HIS A 320 16.22 -2.14 -3.54
N TYR A 321 16.36 -0.99 -4.23
CA TYR A 321 15.24 -0.37 -4.93
C TYR A 321 14.98 -0.95 -6.33
N SER A 322 15.95 -1.56 -6.97
CA SER A 322 15.88 -1.90 -8.40
C SER A 322 16.08 -3.39 -8.70
N THR A 323 16.85 -4.10 -7.90
CA THR A 323 17.18 -5.52 -8.13
C THR A 323 15.99 -6.42 -7.81
N ALA A 324 15.80 -7.47 -8.62
CA ALA A 324 14.82 -8.52 -8.34
C ALA A 324 15.38 -9.46 -7.26
N HIS A 325 14.92 -9.29 -6.02
CA HIS A 325 15.42 -10.02 -4.85
C HIS A 325 14.34 -10.31 -3.80
N PHE A 326 13.09 -9.99 -4.06
CA PHE A 326 12.01 -10.30 -3.13
C PHE A 326 11.30 -11.60 -3.46
N GLU A 327 10.98 -12.34 -2.42
CA GLU A 327 10.19 -13.57 -2.43
C GLU A 327 8.95 -13.40 -1.59
N PHE A 328 7.90 -14.15 -1.90
CA PHE A 328 6.65 -14.12 -1.13
C PHE A 328 6.48 -15.44 -0.37
N TYR A 329 5.96 -15.32 0.84
CA TYR A 329 5.69 -16.44 1.74
C TYR A 329 4.29 -16.35 2.32
N GLU A 330 3.58 -17.47 2.38
CA GLU A 330 2.41 -17.64 3.23
C GLU A 330 2.89 -18.10 4.61
N LEU A 331 2.44 -17.42 5.65
CA LEU A 331 2.70 -17.77 7.04
C LEU A 331 1.40 -18.14 7.75
N ASN A 332 1.45 -19.07 8.71
CA ASN A 332 0.39 -19.27 9.67
C ASN A 332 0.81 -18.68 11.02
N LEU A 333 0.07 -17.69 11.50
CA LEU A 333 0.42 -16.91 12.71
C LEU A 333 0.32 -17.73 14.00
N LYS A 334 -0.53 -18.76 14.03
CA LYS A 334 -0.73 -19.62 15.20
C LYS A 334 0.30 -20.74 15.28
N SER A 335 0.45 -21.52 14.20
CA SER A 335 1.38 -22.63 14.15
C SER A 335 2.82 -22.21 13.81
N LYS A 336 3.02 -20.98 13.35
CA LYS A 336 4.28 -20.44 12.81
C LYS A 336 4.82 -21.22 11.60
N ALA A 337 3.94 -21.95 10.91
CA ALA A 337 4.30 -22.61 9.66
C ALA A 337 4.59 -21.60 8.55
N ILE A 338 5.57 -21.91 7.70
CA ILE A 338 6.05 -21.04 6.62
C ILE A 338 6.00 -21.83 5.32
N LYS A 339 5.40 -21.24 4.27
CA LYS A 339 5.35 -21.81 2.92
C LYS A 339 5.80 -20.74 1.92
N LYS A 340 6.89 -21.03 1.19
CA LYS A 340 7.31 -20.18 0.07
C LYS A 340 6.31 -20.31 -1.08
N LEU A 341 5.90 -19.18 -1.66
CA LEU A 341 5.07 -19.16 -2.86
C LEU A 341 5.95 -19.33 -4.11
N ALA A 342 5.48 -20.12 -5.09
CA ALA A 342 6.18 -20.35 -6.35
C ALA A 342 6.03 -19.18 -7.31
N LEU A 343 6.44 -17.99 -6.86
CA LEU A 343 6.45 -16.75 -7.63
C LEU A 343 7.86 -16.43 -8.11
N PRO A 344 8.02 -15.76 -9.26
CA PRO A 344 9.32 -15.25 -9.67
C PRO A 344 9.82 -14.18 -8.69
N LEU A 345 11.14 -13.95 -8.70
CA LEU A 345 11.71 -12.86 -7.92
C LEU A 345 11.10 -11.52 -8.34
N ASP A 346 10.71 -10.74 -7.34
CA ASP A 346 10.09 -9.45 -7.50
C ASP A 346 11.11 -8.32 -7.25
N LYS A 347 11.05 -7.25 -8.03
CA LYS A 347 11.93 -6.10 -7.90
C LYS A 347 11.26 -4.94 -7.19
N GLY A 348 12.08 -4.04 -6.63
CA GLY A 348 11.64 -2.86 -5.89
C GLY A 348 11.37 -3.14 -4.42
N THR A 349 11.29 -2.07 -3.63
CA THR A 349 11.17 -2.15 -2.18
C THR A 349 9.71 -2.19 -1.69
N ARG A 350 9.29 -1.15 -0.99
CA ARG A 350 7.97 -1.04 -0.36
C ARG A 350 6.90 -0.65 -1.36
N ARG A 351 5.77 -1.33 -1.37
CA ARG A 351 4.57 -0.96 -2.13
C ARG A 351 3.35 -1.78 -1.73
N GLU A 352 2.17 -1.22 -1.93
CA GLU A 352 0.92 -1.98 -1.81
C GLU A 352 0.79 -2.92 -3.01
N CYS A 353 1.02 -4.21 -2.80
CA CYS A 353 1.13 -5.17 -3.89
C CYS A 353 0.27 -6.43 -3.73
N VAL A 354 -0.53 -6.51 -2.65
CA VAL A 354 -1.42 -7.65 -2.45
C VAL A 354 -2.83 -7.16 -2.12
N LEU A 355 -3.82 -7.60 -2.90
CA LEU A 355 -5.24 -7.46 -2.58
C LEU A 355 -5.82 -8.83 -2.24
N VAL A 356 -6.65 -8.89 -1.20
CA VAL A 356 -7.31 -10.13 -0.78
C VAL A 356 -8.81 -9.98 -0.91
N GLU A 357 -9.44 -10.89 -1.65
CA GLU A 357 -10.89 -10.94 -1.84
C GLU A 357 -11.39 -12.37 -1.61
N GLY A 358 -12.05 -12.57 -0.48
CA GLY A 358 -12.49 -13.92 -0.06
C GLY A 358 -11.32 -14.87 0.07
N ASN A 359 -11.30 -15.95 -0.70
CA ASN A 359 -10.22 -16.94 -0.70
C ASN A 359 -9.15 -16.70 -1.77
N THR A 360 -9.14 -15.52 -2.40
CA THR A 360 -8.19 -15.20 -3.46
C THR A 360 -7.30 -14.05 -3.05
N ALA A 361 -5.99 -14.22 -3.17
CA ALA A 361 -5.03 -13.14 -3.08
C ALA A 361 -4.49 -12.81 -4.49
N TYR A 362 -4.53 -11.55 -4.83
CA TYR A 362 -3.97 -10.99 -6.05
C TYR A 362 -2.63 -10.35 -5.69
N ILE A 363 -1.55 -10.81 -6.31
CA ILE A 363 -0.18 -10.43 -5.96
C ILE A 363 0.49 -9.76 -7.16
N ALA A 364 0.79 -8.48 -7.06
CA ALA A 364 1.53 -7.76 -8.09
C ALA A 364 3.02 -8.10 -8.01
N VAL A 365 3.57 -8.66 -9.06
CA VAL A 365 4.98 -9.05 -9.17
C VAL A 365 5.62 -8.36 -10.35
N ASN A 366 6.71 -7.63 -10.11
CA ASN A 366 7.57 -7.04 -11.12
C ASN A 366 8.77 -7.96 -11.36
N SER A 367 8.69 -8.82 -12.36
CA SER A 367 9.76 -9.76 -12.66
C SER A 367 10.60 -9.28 -13.83
N THR A 368 11.92 -9.40 -13.71
CA THR A 368 12.85 -9.10 -14.81
C THR A 368 12.79 -10.11 -15.95
N ASN A 369 12.41 -11.35 -15.66
CA ASN A 369 12.46 -12.46 -16.62
C ASN A 369 11.08 -12.84 -17.17
N GLU A 370 10.01 -12.65 -16.39
CA GLU A 370 8.67 -13.11 -16.74
C GLU A 370 7.70 -11.97 -17.08
N GLY A 371 8.13 -10.70 -16.90
CA GLY A 371 7.29 -9.52 -17.05
C GLY A 371 6.47 -9.19 -15.79
N ASN A 372 5.67 -8.14 -15.88
CA ASN A 372 4.90 -7.61 -14.77
C ASN A 372 3.47 -8.17 -14.82
N TYR A 373 3.10 -8.94 -13.80
CA TYR A 373 1.80 -9.62 -13.71
C TYR A 373 1.16 -9.44 -12.34
N ILE A 374 -0.16 -9.45 -12.34
CA ILE A 374 -0.95 -9.78 -11.16
C ILE A 374 -1.09 -11.30 -11.12
N TRP A 375 -0.53 -11.93 -10.11
CA TRP A 375 -0.67 -13.37 -9.87
C TRP A 375 -1.89 -13.64 -9.01
N VAL A 376 -2.62 -14.68 -9.36
CA VAL A 376 -3.82 -15.10 -8.65
C VAL A 376 -3.48 -16.31 -7.79
N TYR A 377 -3.58 -16.15 -6.48
CA TYR A 377 -3.31 -17.19 -5.48
C TYR A 377 -4.59 -17.61 -4.80
N ASP A 378 -4.93 -18.90 -4.91
CA ASP A 378 -6.02 -19.50 -4.18
C ASP A 378 -5.54 -19.93 -2.78
N VAL A 379 -6.07 -19.28 -1.73
CA VAL A 379 -5.63 -19.48 -0.34
C VAL A 379 -6.00 -20.87 0.21
N GLN A 380 -7.04 -21.52 -0.34
CA GLN A 380 -7.48 -22.84 0.11
C GLN A 380 -6.65 -23.97 -0.51
N THR A 381 -6.44 -23.90 -1.82
CA THR A 381 -5.75 -24.95 -2.57
C THR A 381 -4.25 -24.71 -2.67
N GLY A 382 -3.81 -23.46 -2.53
CA GLY A 382 -2.45 -23.03 -2.73
C GLY A 382 -2.05 -22.94 -4.21
N ALA A 383 -3.02 -22.96 -5.13
CA ALA A 383 -2.79 -22.84 -6.56
C ALA A 383 -2.40 -21.40 -6.93
N LEU A 384 -1.43 -21.27 -7.84
CA LEU A 384 -0.95 -20.00 -8.40
C LEU A 384 -1.10 -20.01 -9.92
N LYS A 385 -1.59 -18.90 -10.46
CA LYS A 385 -1.65 -18.67 -11.92
C LYS A 385 -1.39 -17.21 -12.25
N LYS A 386 -0.91 -16.94 -13.45
CA LYS A 386 -0.83 -15.58 -13.99
C LYS A 386 -2.24 -15.05 -14.28
N GLY A 387 -2.49 -13.83 -13.89
CA GLY A 387 -3.70 -13.06 -14.19
C GLY A 387 -3.41 -11.90 -15.13
N LEU A 388 -3.87 -10.69 -14.77
CA LEU A 388 -3.70 -9.47 -15.57
C LEU A 388 -2.22 -9.15 -15.80
N GLN A 389 -1.84 -8.88 -17.04
CA GLN A 389 -0.52 -8.41 -17.41
C GLN A 389 -0.47 -6.88 -17.44
N LEU A 390 0.54 -6.29 -16.82
CA LEU A 390 0.91 -4.89 -17.00
C LEU A 390 2.07 -4.85 -18.01
N ALA A 391 1.73 -4.72 -19.29
CA ALA A 391 2.64 -4.84 -20.44
C ALA A 391 3.22 -3.47 -20.85
N GLY A 392 3.71 -3.38 -22.09
CA GLY A 392 4.24 -2.15 -22.69
C GLY A 392 5.45 -1.62 -21.94
N ASP A 393 5.47 -0.35 -21.66
CA ASP A 393 6.58 0.33 -20.97
C ASP A 393 6.54 0.20 -19.45
N THR A 394 5.70 -0.65 -18.88
CA THR A 394 5.67 -0.89 -17.42
C THR A 394 7.03 -1.33 -16.90
N ASP A 395 7.63 -0.53 -16.00
CA ASP A 395 8.81 -0.90 -15.21
C ASP A 395 8.41 -1.44 -13.84
N PHE A 396 7.57 -0.71 -13.11
CA PHE A 396 7.05 -1.12 -11.81
C PHE A 396 5.54 -0.91 -11.69
N ILE A 397 4.85 -1.91 -11.17
CA ILE A 397 3.56 -1.74 -10.53
C ILE A 397 3.85 -1.22 -9.13
N LEU A 398 3.77 0.10 -8.93
CA LEU A 398 4.10 0.72 -7.64
C LEU A 398 3.00 0.57 -6.61
N ARG A 399 1.75 0.39 -7.08
CA ARG A 399 0.60 0.25 -6.22
C ARG A 399 -0.57 -0.43 -6.94
N MET A 400 -1.32 -1.25 -6.22
CA MET A 400 -2.56 -1.88 -6.66
C MET A 400 -3.60 -1.70 -5.56
N ASP A 401 -4.74 -1.11 -5.88
CA ASP A 401 -5.80 -0.82 -4.93
C ASP A 401 -7.18 -1.20 -5.47
N ARG A 402 -8.13 -1.42 -4.58
CA ARG A 402 -9.56 -1.49 -4.88
C ARG A 402 -10.16 -0.08 -4.86
N LEU A 403 -10.98 0.22 -5.88
CA LEU A 403 -11.70 1.49 -6.01
C LEU A 403 -13.01 1.53 -5.22
#